data_c9263d703d11f44b4d64e23602e0d90a
#
_entry.id   c9263d703d11f44b4d64e23602e0d90a
#
_cell.length_a   1.000
_cell.length_b   1.000
_cell.length_c   1.000
_cell.angle_alpha   90.00
_cell.angle_beta   90.00
_cell.angle_gamma   90.00
#
_symmetry.space_group_name_H-M   'P 1'
#
loop_
_entity.id
_entity.type
_entity.pdbx_description
1 polymer ?
#
loop_
_entity_poly.entity_id
_entity_poly.type
_entity_poly.pdbx_seq_one_letter_code
_entity_poly.pdbx_strand_id
1 'polypeptide(L)'
;MGKLCCGAVAFALLSVGLGSVQAQNYLTGSVAGPNGPEAGVWVIAETKDLPTRFARIVVTDDEGRYLVPDLPRAEYDVWVRGYGLVDSPKVKATVIPAPAGTGMTLDLAAVPAPSEKEAAQYYPAMYWFSLMHVPDESEFPLGKMSSQSEWLHTVKQGGCQSCHALGTPGTRAIPDMFRKGGEVDSFNAWKERVTAGSSRAAMARDMARLGEPGLRAFAQWTDAIEKGALPFARPERPKGAARNLVVTVWDWSQSTYYLQDLVATDRRDPRVNANGRVFGSAEMSTDLVPILDPKANSTSAVVHPVRDPRTPSTRSDPFGPS
;
A
#
# COMPACT_ATOMS: atom_id res chain seq x y z
N MET A 1 -31.70 81.84 7.85
CA MET A 1 -32.19 80.50 7.52
C MET A 1 -30.99 79.69 7.14
N GLY A 2 -30.37 79.04 8.12
CA GLY A 2 -29.17 78.22 7.92
C GLY A 2 -29.56 76.76 7.98
N LYS A 3 -29.12 75.98 6.95
CA LYS A 3 -29.27 74.53 6.94
C LYS A 3 -27.97 73.89 7.45
N LEU A 4 -28.08 73.22 8.60
CA LEU A 4 -27.04 72.28 9.08
C LEU A 4 -27.05 71.03 8.17
N CYS A 5 -25.89 70.70 7.61
CA CYS A 5 -25.63 69.37 7.05
C CYS A 5 -24.95 68.50 8.10
N CYS A 6 -25.65 67.47 8.57
CA CYS A 6 -25.05 66.38 9.35
C CYS A 6 -24.33 65.43 8.40
N GLY A 7 -22.99 65.39 8.52
CA GLY A 7 -22.18 64.35 7.89
C GLY A 7 -22.13 63.08 8.75
N ALA A 8 -22.67 62.00 8.21
CA ALA A 8 -22.52 60.68 8.85
C ALA A 8 -21.16 60.08 8.46
N VAL A 9 -20.28 59.90 9.47
CA VAL A 9 -19.03 59.16 9.29
C VAL A 9 -19.33 57.69 9.45
N ALA A 10 -19.25 56.90 8.35
CA ALA A 10 -19.36 55.47 8.37
C ALA A 10 -18.03 54.86 8.82
N PHE A 11 -17.99 54.27 9.98
CA PHE A 11 -16.88 53.42 10.44
C PHE A 11 -16.96 52.07 9.74
N ALA A 12 -16.07 51.81 8.78
CA ALA A 12 -15.87 50.49 8.20
C ALA A 12 -15.08 49.63 9.18
N LEU A 13 -15.75 48.69 9.84
CA LEU A 13 -15.10 47.62 10.62
C LEU A 13 -14.43 46.64 9.63
N LEU A 14 -13.11 46.76 9.49
CA LEU A 14 -12.30 45.69 8.88
C LEU A 14 -12.31 44.48 9.84
N SER A 15 -13.11 43.48 9.54
CA SER A 15 -13.00 42.16 10.13
C SER A 15 -11.74 41.50 9.59
N VAL A 16 -10.63 41.61 10.32
CA VAL A 16 -9.46 40.78 10.10
C VAL A 16 -9.89 39.35 10.47
N GLY A 17 -10.12 38.53 9.45
CA GLY A 17 -10.32 37.12 9.60
C GLY A 17 -9.09 36.54 10.26
N LEU A 18 -9.15 36.18 11.52
CA LEU A 18 -8.19 35.33 12.21
C LEU A 18 -8.27 33.95 11.51
N GLY A 19 -7.49 33.76 10.47
CA GLY A 19 -7.21 32.44 9.96
C GLY A 19 -6.66 31.62 11.13
N SER A 20 -7.34 30.55 11.50
CA SER A 20 -6.83 29.59 12.49
C SER A 20 -5.47 29.10 12.01
N VAL A 21 -4.40 29.55 12.65
CA VAL A 21 -3.07 29.01 12.46
C VAL A 21 -3.14 27.58 12.97
N GLN A 22 -3.23 26.62 12.05
CA GLN A 22 -3.23 25.21 12.39
C GLN A 22 -1.83 24.89 12.93
N ALA A 23 -1.77 24.35 14.14
CA ALA A 23 -0.54 23.87 14.73
C ALA A 23 0.05 22.80 13.79
N GLN A 24 1.21 23.06 13.20
CA GLN A 24 1.88 22.12 12.32
C GLN A 24 2.74 21.20 13.18
N ASN A 25 2.24 19.99 13.41
CA ASN A 25 3.02 18.92 14.04
C ASN A 25 3.81 18.22 12.94
N TYR A 26 5.11 18.38 12.94
CA TYR A 26 5.99 17.73 11.97
C TYR A 26 7.21 17.10 12.67
N LEU A 27 7.74 16.08 12.04
CA LEU A 27 9.01 15.45 12.40
C LEU A 27 10.02 15.77 11.32
N THR A 28 11.20 16.24 11.70
CA THR A 28 12.30 16.54 10.79
C THR A 28 13.59 15.91 11.31
N GLY A 29 14.62 15.87 10.48
CA GLY A 29 15.94 15.36 10.84
C GLY A 29 16.74 14.96 9.63
N SER A 30 17.76 14.18 9.87
CA SER A 30 18.65 13.62 8.87
C SER A 30 18.75 12.10 8.98
N VAL A 31 19.07 11.44 7.87
CA VAL A 31 19.40 10.02 7.80
C VAL A 31 20.83 9.89 7.36
N ALA A 32 21.66 9.21 8.16
CA ALA A 32 23.04 8.92 7.84
C ALA A 32 23.30 7.41 7.79
N GLY A 33 24.10 6.97 6.85
CA GLY A 33 24.66 5.63 6.73
C GLY A 33 26.16 5.63 6.97
N PRO A 34 26.85 4.49 6.82
CA PRO A 34 28.30 4.39 7.01
C PRO A 34 29.13 5.30 6.09
N ASN A 35 28.57 5.66 4.94
CA ASN A 35 29.25 6.45 3.92
C ASN A 35 28.81 7.94 3.90
N GLY A 36 28.03 8.38 4.88
CA GLY A 36 27.51 9.74 4.97
C GLY A 36 26.00 9.83 4.81
N PRO A 37 25.48 10.98 4.36
CA PRO A 37 24.03 11.19 4.19
C PRO A 37 23.39 10.18 3.25
N GLU A 38 22.20 9.68 3.61
CA GLU A 38 21.45 8.69 2.83
C GLU A 38 20.33 9.36 2.03
N ALA A 39 20.60 9.62 0.76
CA ALA A 39 19.68 10.22 -0.18
C ALA A 39 18.68 9.20 -0.76
N GLY A 40 17.42 9.62 -0.94
CA GLY A 40 16.39 8.80 -1.60
C GLY A 40 15.99 7.56 -0.79
N VAL A 41 16.01 7.64 0.52
CA VAL A 41 15.51 6.59 1.42
C VAL A 41 14.20 7.04 2.07
N TRP A 42 13.37 6.08 2.43
CA TRP A 42 12.08 6.34 3.08
C TRP A 42 12.25 6.45 4.59
N VAL A 43 11.69 7.52 5.15
CA VAL A 43 11.46 7.65 6.58
C VAL A 43 9.99 7.36 6.84
N ILE A 44 9.73 6.38 7.67
CA ILE A 44 8.40 5.86 7.96
C ILE A 44 8.08 6.18 9.42
N ALA A 45 7.00 6.93 9.65
CA ALA A 45 6.44 7.20 10.96
C ALA A 45 5.09 6.48 11.08
N GLU A 46 5.05 5.43 11.89
CA GLU A 46 3.90 4.55 12.08
C GLU A 46 3.37 4.63 13.51
N THR A 47 2.04 4.62 13.67
CA THR A 47 1.40 4.55 14.98
C THR A 47 0.19 3.62 14.97
N LYS A 48 -0.11 3.06 16.15
CA LYS A 48 -1.33 2.31 16.44
C LYS A 48 -2.25 3.04 17.45
N ASP A 49 -1.86 4.23 17.86
CA ASP A 49 -2.60 5.01 18.87
C ASP A 49 -3.82 5.74 18.30
N LEU A 50 -3.97 5.76 16.98
CA LEU A 50 -5.14 6.33 16.31
C LEU A 50 -6.26 5.28 16.17
N PRO A 51 -7.49 5.70 15.84
CA PRO A 51 -8.61 4.78 15.62
C PRO A 51 -8.37 3.72 14.54
N THR A 52 -7.43 3.97 13.62
CA THR A 52 -6.89 2.98 12.69
C THR A 52 -5.38 3.07 12.67
N ARG A 53 -4.71 1.97 12.35
CA ARG A 53 -3.26 1.99 12.12
C ARG A 53 -2.94 3.01 11.04
N PHE A 54 -1.94 3.83 11.31
CA PHE A 54 -1.56 4.95 10.46
C PHE A 54 -0.06 4.95 10.24
N ALA A 55 0.35 5.19 9.01
CA ALA A 55 1.75 5.49 8.71
C ALA A 55 1.86 6.67 7.76
N ARG A 56 2.83 7.54 7.99
CA ARG A 56 3.22 8.60 7.07
C ARG A 56 4.66 8.41 6.65
N ILE A 57 4.89 8.49 5.33
CA ILE A 57 6.15 8.11 4.71
C ILE A 57 6.62 9.27 3.84
N VAL A 58 7.87 9.65 3.99
CA VAL A 58 8.55 10.65 3.16
C VAL A 58 9.87 10.11 2.65
N VAL A 59 10.49 10.83 1.72
CA VAL A 59 11.78 10.47 1.11
C VAL A 59 12.81 11.54 1.48
N THR A 60 14.04 11.12 1.79
CA THR A 60 15.15 12.03 2.09
C THR A 60 15.64 12.78 0.83
N ASP A 61 16.10 14.00 1.02
CA ASP A 61 16.75 14.82 -0.01
C ASP A 61 18.21 14.36 -0.30
N ASP A 62 18.95 15.14 -1.08
CA ASP A 62 20.34 14.80 -1.46
C ASP A 62 21.31 14.85 -0.27
N GLU A 63 20.97 15.64 0.74
CA GLU A 63 21.74 15.78 1.99
C GLU A 63 21.25 14.84 3.09
N GLY A 64 20.36 13.90 2.77
CA GLY A 64 19.77 12.96 3.71
C GLY A 64 18.74 13.56 4.66
N ARG A 65 18.31 14.81 4.46
CA ARG A 65 17.32 15.48 5.31
C ARG A 65 15.90 15.06 4.95
N TYR A 66 15.04 15.09 5.93
CA TYR A 66 13.63 14.74 5.74
C TYR A 66 12.68 15.63 6.55
N LEU A 67 11.42 15.69 6.13
CA LEU A 67 10.32 16.32 6.86
C LEU A 67 9.06 15.47 6.70
N VAL A 68 8.55 14.93 7.81
CA VAL A 68 7.25 14.25 7.88
C VAL A 68 6.21 15.26 8.36
N PRO A 69 5.34 15.77 7.47
CA PRO A 69 4.39 16.83 7.82
C PRO A 69 3.12 16.27 8.47
N ASP A 70 2.38 17.14 9.14
CA ASP A 70 0.99 16.94 9.59
C ASP A 70 0.76 15.62 10.33
N LEU A 71 1.63 15.28 11.28
CA LEU A 71 1.47 14.09 12.10
C LEU A 71 0.38 14.31 13.15
N PRO A 72 -0.65 13.46 13.24
CA PRO A 72 -1.57 13.42 14.36
C PRO A 72 -0.85 13.24 15.69
N ARG A 73 -1.50 13.69 16.79
CA ARG A 73 -0.99 13.44 18.14
C ARG A 73 -0.98 11.96 18.45
N ALA A 74 0.21 11.39 18.63
CA ALA A 74 0.40 9.98 18.96
C ALA A 74 1.87 9.69 19.32
N GLU A 75 2.17 8.51 19.81
CA GLU A 75 3.51 7.94 19.83
C GLU A 75 3.75 7.20 18.51
N TYR A 76 4.88 7.46 17.89
CA TYR A 76 5.26 6.87 16.62
C TYR A 76 6.47 5.97 16.78
N ASP A 77 6.45 4.84 16.09
CA ASP A 77 7.65 4.11 15.69
C ASP A 77 8.19 4.73 14.40
N VAL A 78 9.43 5.21 14.44
CA VAL A 78 10.06 5.86 13.28
C VAL A 78 11.29 5.06 12.87
N TRP A 79 11.38 4.72 11.57
CA TRP A 79 12.53 3.98 11.03
C TRP A 79 12.81 4.33 9.58
N VAL A 80 13.96 3.85 9.10
CA VAL A 80 14.42 4.05 7.73
C VAL A 80 14.30 2.76 6.93
N ARG A 81 13.89 2.88 5.68
CA ARG A 81 13.88 1.84 4.65
C ARG A 81 14.45 2.39 3.35
N GLY A 82 15.18 1.58 2.59
CA GLY A 82 15.69 1.99 1.29
C GLY A 82 16.24 0.84 0.48
N TYR A 83 16.37 1.03 -0.82
CA TYR A 83 17.03 0.03 -1.65
C TYR A 83 18.50 -0.05 -1.32
N GLY A 84 18.98 -1.27 -1.10
CA GLY A 84 20.33 -1.55 -0.58
C GLY A 84 20.45 -1.51 0.95
N LEU A 85 19.35 -1.24 1.66
CA LEU A 85 19.26 -1.24 3.11
C LEU A 85 18.33 -2.36 3.60
N VAL A 86 18.43 -2.68 4.88
CA VAL A 86 17.36 -3.33 5.66
C VAL A 86 16.67 -2.27 6.52
N ASP A 87 15.51 -2.60 7.07
CA ASP A 87 14.84 -1.70 8.01
C ASP A 87 15.75 -1.38 9.20
N SER A 88 15.89 -0.10 9.51
CA SER A 88 16.62 0.31 10.70
C SER A 88 15.86 -0.05 11.98
N PRO A 89 16.52 -0.10 13.13
CA PRO A 89 15.83 -0.13 14.41
C PRO A 89 14.79 0.99 14.51
N LYS A 90 13.63 0.68 15.09
CA LYS A 90 12.56 1.65 15.32
C LYS A 90 12.91 2.54 16.51
N VAL A 91 12.76 3.83 16.34
CA VAL A 91 12.95 4.85 17.37
C VAL A 91 11.59 5.45 17.73
N LYS A 92 11.32 5.58 19.02
CA LYS A 92 10.08 6.19 19.50
C LYS A 92 10.12 7.72 19.38
N ALA A 93 9.04 8.28 18.85
CA ALA A 93 8.84 9.73 18.74
C ALA A 93 7.42 10.09 19.20
N THR A 94 7.30 10.93 20.22
CA THR A 94 6.00 11.37 20.73
C THR A 94 5.64 12.73 20.14
N VAL A 95 4.63 12.74 19.26
CA VAL A 95 4.09 13.98 18.68
C VAL A 95 2.98 14.50 19.60
N ILE A 96 3.21 15.67 20.18
CA ILE A 96 2.24 16.39 21.01
C ILE A 96 1.81 17.67 20.29
N PRO A 97 0.58 18.19 20.54
CA PRO A 97 0.20 19.49 20.03
C PRO A 97 1.18 20.55 20.56
N ALA A 98 1.82 21.25 19.64
CA ALA A 98 2.76 22.31 19.94
C ALA A 98 2.30 23.61 19.25
N PRO A 99 2.73 24.80 19.70
CA PRO A 99 2.48 26.03 18.98
C PRO A 99 2.91 25.93 17.52
N ALA A 100 2.22 26.65 16.63
CA ALA A 100 2.54 26.66 15.21
C ALA A 100 4.04 26.90 14.97
N GLY A 101 4.64 26.07 14.11
CA GLY A 101 6.06 26.16 13.76
C GLY A 101 7.03 25.35 14.64
N THR A 102 6.54 24.66 15.67
CA THR A 102 7.39 23.77 16.47
C THR A 102 7.34 22.34 15.91
N GLY A 103 8.46 21.87 15.40
CA GLY A 103 8.68 20.49 15.00
C GLY A 103 9.56 19.74 15.99
N MET A 104 9.52 18.43 15.91
CA MET A 104 10.45 17.56 16.61
C MET A 104 11.60 17.19 15.66
N THR A 105 12.83 17.22 16.15
CA THR A 105 13.99 16.77 15.37
C THR A 105 14.40 15.38 15.83
N LEU A 106 14.61 14.47 14.88
CA LEU A 106 15.06 13.10 15.11
C LEU A 106 16.01 12.67 14.00
N ASP A 107 17.28 12.49 14.33
CA ASP A 107 18.27 11.94 13.41
C ASP A 107 18.25 10.41 13.47
N LEU A 108 18.35 9.78 12.30
CA LEU A 108 18.22 8.33 12.12
C LEU A 108 19.46 7.75 11.44
N ALA A 109 19.76 6.50 11.77
CA ALA A 109 20.81 5.74 11.12
C ALA A 109 20.22 4.72 10.15
N ALA A 110 20.72 4.71 8.91
CA ALA A 110 20.41 3.68 7.95
C ALA A 110 21.29 2.43 8.19
N VAL A 111 20.71 1.26 7.92
CA VAL A 111 21.40 -0.03 8.09
C VAL A 111 21.60 -0.67 6.71
N PRO A 112 22.82 -0.74 6.19
CA PRO A 112 23.11 -1.45 4.96
C PRO A 112 22.66 -2.91 5.03
N ALA A 113 22.07 -3.41 3.95
CA ALA A 113 21.72 -4.81 3.87
C ALA A 113 23.01 -5.68 3.90
N PRO A 114 23.06 -6.71 4.75
CA PRO A 114 24.25 -7.56 4.87
C PRO A 114 24.52 -8.41 3.62
N SER A 115 23.51 -8.59 2.78
CA SER A 115 23.65 -9.27 1.50
C SER A 115 22.61 -8.78 0.48
N GLU A 116 22.82 -9.15 -0.79
CA GLU A 116 21.83 -8.87 -1.85
C GLU A 116 20.49 -9.58 -1.60
N LYS A 117 20.50 -10.71 -0.95
CA LYS A 117 19.29 -11.46 -0.60
C LYS A 117 18.42 -10.66 0.37
N GLU A 118 19.02 -10.08 1.40
CA GLU A 118 18.29 -9.22 2.34
C GLU A 118 17.85 -7.91 1.67
N ALA A 119 18.70 -7.27 0.88
CA ALA A 119 18.34 -6.07 0.14
C ALA A 119 17.14 -6.31 -0.79
N ALA A 120 17.11 -7.43 -1.49
CA ALA A 120 16.07 -7.76 -2.44
C ALA A 120 14.70 -7.99 -1.79
N GLN A 121 14.63 -8.28 -0.47
CA GLN A 121 13.33 -8.41 0.22
C GLN A 121 12.49 -7.13 0.16
N TYR A 122 13.12 -5.98 0.01
CA TYR A 122 12.47 -4.67 -0.08
C TYR A 122 12.19 -4.23 -1.53
N TYR A 123 12.51 -5.05 -2.52
CA TYR A 123 12.24 -4.71 -3.92
C TYR A 123 10.74 -4.81 -4.24
N PRO A 124 10.23 -3.94 -5.11
CA PRO A 124 8.86 -4.03 -5.57
C PRO A 124 8.53 -5.41 -6.16
N ALA A 125 7.29 -5.83 -5.99
CA ALA A 125 6.80 -7.13 -6.44
C ALA A 125 7.17 -7.43 -7.90
N MET A 126 7.09 -6.44 -8.79
CA MET A 126 7.39 -6.58 -10.22
C MET A 126 8.82 -7.08 -10.50
N TYR A 127 9.78 -6.78 -9.63
CA TYR A 127 11.16 -7.28 -9.77
C TYR A 127 11.21 -8.79 -9.52
N TRP A 128 10.47 -9.28 -8.57
CA TRP A 128 10.34 -10.70 -8.28
C TRP A 128 9.50 -11.43 -9.32
N PHE A 129 8.42 -10.79 -9.82
CA PHE A 129 7.63 -11.32 -10.91
C PHE A 129 8.45 -11.50 -12.19
N SER A 130 9.43 -10.64 -12.45
CA SER A 130 10.29 -10.70 -13.63
C SER A 130 11.13 -11.99 -13.73
N LEU A 131 11.26 -12.76 -12.64
CA LEU A 131 11.89 -14.08 -12.63
C LEU A 131 10.99 -15.19 -13.22
N MET A 132 9.70 -14.90 -13.45
CA MET A 132 8.78 -15.90 -14.00
C MET A 132 9.09 -16.14 -15.47
N HIS A 133 9.34 -17.39 -15.82
CA HIS A 133 9.48 -17.82 -17.21
C HIS A 133 8.12 -17.79 -17.90
N VAL A 134 8.05 -17.19 -19.07
CA VAL A 134 6.88 -17.25 -19.94
C VAL A 134 7.04 -18.51 -20.82
N PRO A 135 6.09 -19.46 -20.80
CA PRO A 135 6.20 -20.67 -21.61
C PRO A 135 6.31 -20.38 -23.10
N ASP A 136 6.94 -21.26 -23.85
CA ASP A 136 6.99 -21.17 -25.31
C ASP A 136 5.60 -21.41 -25.93
N GLU A 137 5.35 -20.80 -27.08
CA GLU A 137 4.05 -20.88 -27.74
C GLU A 137 3.66 -22.34 -28.10
N SER A 138 4.65 -23.21 -28.33
CA SER A 138 4.46 -24.65 -28.58
C SER A 138 3.92 -25.41 -27.35
N GLU A 139 4.04 -24.85 -26.15
CA GLU A 139 3.55 -25.45 -24.93
C GLU A 139 2.09 -25.07 -24.63
N PHE A 140 1.56 -24.07 -25.32
CA PHE A 140 0.23 -23.54 -25.00
C PHE A 140 -0.88 -24.56 -25.31
N PRO A 141 -1.93 -24.63 -24.47
CA PRO A 141 -3.07 -25.50 -24.71
C PRO A 141 -3.79 -25.12 -26.01
N LEU A 142 -4.00 -26.07 -26.85
CA LEU A 142 -4.68 -25.88 -28.15
C LEU A 142 -6.05 -25.21 -27.95
N GLY A 143 -6.29 -24.13 -28.70
CA GLY A 143 -7.54 -23.39 -28.69
C GLY A 143 -7.80 -22.52 -27.42
N LYS A 144 -6.85 -22.44 -26.49
CA LYS A 144 -6.98 -21.64 -25.27
C LYS A 144 -6.04 -20.44 -25.23
N MET A 145 -4.90 -20.53 -25.87
CA MET A 145 -3.87 -19.49 -25.89
C MET A 145 -3.09 -19.56 -27.20
N SER A 146 -2.86 -18.40 -27.81
CA SER A 146 -2.27 -18.32 -29.15
C SER A 146 -0.89 -17.66 -29.17
N SER A 147 -0.50 -16.99 -28.09
CA SER A 147 0.77 -16.27 -28.06
C SER A 147 1.25 -15.99 -26.63
N GLN A 148 2.55 -15.75 -26.48
CA GLN A 148 3.13 -15.25 -25.21
C GLN A 148 2.53 -13.91 -24.77
N SER A 149 2.14 -13.07 -25.73
CA SER A 149 1.46 -11.80 -25.43
C SER A 149 0.10 -12.05 -24.77
N GLU A 150 -0.67 -13.01 -25.24
CA GLU A 150 -1.95 -13.39 -24.62
C GLU A 150 -1.76 -14.01 -23.24
N TRP A 151 -0.70 -14.83 -23.06
CA TRP A 151 -0.32 -15.36 -21.76
C TRP A 151 -0.02 -14.24 -20.76
N LEU A 152 0.84 -13.29 -21.15
CA LEU A 152 1.19 -12.14 -20.34
C LEU A 152 -0.03 -11.26 -20.02
N HIS A 153 -0.92 -11.04 -21.00
CA HIS A 153 -2.17 -10.32 -20.77
C HIS A 153 -3.05 -11.03 -19.73
N THR A 154 -3.19 -12.33 -19.84
CA THR A 154 -3.99 -13.14 -18.89
C THR A 154 -3.42 -13.05 -17.48
N VAL A 155 -2.09 -13.09 -17.31
CA VAL A 155 -1.47 -12.99 -15.98
C VAL A 155 -1.48 -11.56 -15.46
N LYS A 156 -1.15 -10.58 -16.31
CA LYS A 156 -0.92 -9.19 -15.85
C LYS A 156 -2.20 -8.35 -15.78
N GLN A 157 -3.09 -8.43 -16.75
CA GLN A 157 -4.19 -7.47 -16.88
C GLN A 157 -5.57 -8.07 -16.63
N GLY A 158 -5.81 -9.28 -17.10
CA GLY A 158 -7.11 -9.92 -17.04
C GLY A 158 -7.30 -10.93 -15.92
N GLY A 159 -6.23 -11.26 -15.19
CA GLY A 159 -6.26 -12.35 -14.24
C GLY A 159 -5.50 -12.06 -12.95
N CYS A 160 -4.43 -12.80 -12.69
CA CYS A 160 -3.77 -12.82 -11.38
C CYS A 160 -3.42 -11.44 -10.81
N GLN A 161 -2.85 -10.54 -11.62
CA GLN A 161 -2.44 -9.20 -11.16
C GLN A 161 -3.59 -8.19 -11.05
N SER A 162 -4.78 -8.54 -11.46
CA SER A 162 -5.95 -7.69 -11.17
C SER A 162 -6.30 -7.66 -9.66
N CYS A 163 -5.95 -8.74 -8.95
CA CYS A 163 -6.19 -8.89 -7.51
C CYS A 163 -4.89 -9.00 -6.70
N HIS A 164 -3.81 -9.52 -7.28
CA HIS A 164 -2.55 -9.78 -6.59
C HIS A 164 -1.39 -9.02 -7.24
N ALA A 165 -0.59 -8.31 -6.45
CA ALA A 165 0.73 -7.89 -6.91
C ALA A 165 1.67 -9.11 -6.89
N LEU A 166 1.74 -9.87 -8.00
CA LEU A 166 2.62 -11.04 -8.11
C LEU A 166 4.08 -10.66 -7.86
N GLY A 167 4.72 -11.37 -6.95
CA GLY A 167 6.06 -11.08 -6.46
C GLY A 167 6.10 -10.50 -5.05
N THR A 168 4.96 -10.19 -4.45
CA THR A 168 4.89 -9.92 -3.00
C THR A 168 5.26 -11.18 -2.20
N PRO A 169 5.70 -11.05 -0.93
CA PRO A 169 6.05 -12.21 -0.10
C PRO A 169 4.94 -13.28 -0.08
N GLY A 170 3.67 -12.85 0.02
CA GLY A 170 2.54 -13.76 0.05
C GLY A 170 2.26 -14.48 -1.29
N THR A 171 2.74 -13.98 -2.42
CA THR A 171 2.51 -14.59 -3.73
C THR A 171 3.72 -15.36 -4.27
N ARG A 172 4.94 -14.94 -3.92
CA ARG A 172 6.20 -15.58 -4.39
C ARG A 172 6.67 -16.75 -3.54
N ALA A 173 5.95 -17.09 -2.48
CA ALA A 173 6.17 -18.28 -1.68
C ALA A 173 4.90 -19.13 -1.66
N ILE A 174 5.03 -20.43 -1.62
CA ILE A 174 3.90 -21.34 -1.44
C ILE A 174 3.68 -21.53 0.06
N PRO A 175 2.51 -21.16 0.61
CA PRO A 175 2.22 -21.38 2.03
C PRO A 175 2.29 -22.86 2.41
N ASP A 176 2.78 -23.15 3.62
CA ASP A 176 3.00 -24.52 4.13
C ASP A 176 1.75 -25.40 4.12
N MET A 177 0.57 -24.80 4.28
CA MET A 177 -0.71 -25.50 4.22
C MET A 177 -0.93 -26.23 2.88
N PHE A 178 -0.38 -25.69 1.77
CA PHE A 178 -0.45 -26.33 0.43
C PHE A 178 0.70 -27.30 0.19
N ARG A 179 1.79 -27.20 0.96
CA ARG A 179 2.93 -28.11 0.89
C ARG A 179 2.79 -29.34 1.76
N LYS A 180 1.86 -29.33 2.72
CA LYS A 180 1.60 -30.44 3.67
C LYS A 180 2.88 -30.99 4.31
N GLY A 181 3.72 -30.09 4.82
CA GLY A 181 4.99 -30.47 5.42
C GLY A 181 6.08 -30.93 4.42
N GLY A 182 5.92 -30.63 3.14
CA GLY A 182 6.85 -30.99 2.07
C GLY A 182 6.47 -32.26 1.29
N GLU A 183 5.34 -32.88 1.61
CA GLU A 183 4.84 -34.05 0.90
C GLU A 183 4.28 -33.73 -0.51
N VAL A 184 3.91 -32.44 -0.73
CA VAL A 184 3.31 -31.96 -1.98
C VAL A 184 4.34 -31.13 -2.75
N ASP A 185 4.61 -31.49 -3.98
CA ASP A 185 5.48 -30.70 -4.87
C ASP A 185 4.85 -29.35 -5.25
N SER A 186 5.66 -28.44 -5.77
CA SER A 186 5.23 -27.07 -6.09
C SER A 186 4.14 -27.01 -7.15
N PHE A 187 4.14 -27.93 -8.12
CA PHE A 187 3.11 -27.99 -9.16
C PHE A 187 1.73 -28.32 -8.56
N ASN A 188 1.66 -29.38 -7.76
CA ASN A 188 0.43 -29.79 -7.10
C ASN A 188 -0.01 -28.81 -6.01
N ALA A 189 0.94 -28.21 -5.29
CA ALA A 189 0.66 -27.16 -4.31
C ALA A 189 0.04 -25.91 -4.99
N TRP A 190 0.54 -25.49 -6.16
CA TRP A 190 -0.07 -24.41 -6.94
C TRP A 190 -1.46 -24.78 -7.47
N LYS A 191 -1.64 -26.02 -7.92
CA LYS A 191 -2.94 -26.52 -8.36
C LYS A 191 -3.99 -26.46 -7.24
N GLU A 192 -3.62 -26.83 -6.03
CA GLU A 192 -4.48 -26.71 -4.85
C GLU A 192 -4.72 -25.24 -4.49
N ARG A 193 -3.68 -24.42 -4.45
CA ARG A 193 -3.75 -23.00 -4.10
C ARG A 193 -4.71 -22.19 -4.96
N VAL A 194 -4.68 -22.38 -6.28
CA VAL A 194 -5.55 -21.62 -7.21
C VAL A 194 -7.02 -22.07 -7.15
N THR A 195 -7.31 -23.15 -6.46
CA THR A 195 -8.67 -23.63 -6.21
C THR A 195 -9.15 -23.39 -4.77
N ALA A 196 -8.34 -22.67 -3.98
CA ALA A 196 -8.60 -22.38 -2.57
C ALA A 196 -9.04 -20.92 -2.37
N GLY A 197 -9.67 -20.66 -1.22
CA GLY A 197 -10.07 -19.32 -0.79
C GLY A 197 -11.35 -18.79 -1.44
N SER A 198 -11.72 -17.57 -1.07
CA SER A 198 -12.97 -16.92 -1.51
C SER A 198 -13.00 -16.63 -3.01
N SER A 199 -11.85 -16.32 -3.61
CA SER A 199 -11.70 -16.02 -5.05
C SER A 199 -11.32 -17.23 -5.91
N ARG A 200 -11.44 -18.45 -5.37
CA ARG A 200 -11.05 -19.70 -6.08
C ARG A 200 -11.63 -19.86 -7.47
N ALA A 201 -12.88 -19.44 -7.68
CA ALA A 201 -13.53 -19.57 -8.98
C ALA A 201 -12.85 -18.71 -10.06
N ALA A 202 -12.42 -17.50 -9.72
CA ALA A 202 -11.70 -16.62 -10.62
C ALA A 202 -10.29 -17.14 -10.89
N MET A 203 -9.55 -17.51 -9.85
CA MET A 203 -8.20 -18.06 -10.00
C MET A 203 -8.19 -19.36 -10.80
N ALA A 204 -9.11 -20.29 -10.53
CA ALA A 204 -9.24 -21.54 -11.26
C ALA A 204 -9.58 -21.32 -12.74
N ARG A 205 -10.46 -20.36 -13.05
CA ARG A 205 -10.83 -20.01 -14.43
C ARG A 205 -9.61 -19.49 -15.20
N ASP A 206 -8.86 -18.55 -14.61
CA ASP A 206 -7.71 -17.97 -15.29
C ASP A 206 -6.56 -18.97 -15.41
N MET A 207 -6.34 -19.83 -14.40
CA MET A 207 -5.37 -20.92 -14.50
C MET A 207 -5.80 -21.98 -15.54
N ALA A 208 -7.10 -22.25 -15.70
CA ALA A 208 -7.60 -23.14 -16.75
C ALA A 208 -7.33 -22.62 -18.18
N ARG A 209 -7.23 -21.30 -18.36
CA ARG A 209 -6.79 -20.69 -19.63
C ARG A 209 -5.30 -20.87 -19.83
N LEU A 210 -4.49 -20.64 -18.81
CA LEU A 210 -3.03 -20.83 -18.85
C LEU A 210 -2.65 -22.31 -18.98
N GLY A 211 -3.48 -23.20 -18.49
CA GLY A 211 -3.29 -24.65 -18.53
C GLY A 211 -2.13 -25.16 -17.66
N GLU A 212 -1.68 -26.38 -17.98
CA GLU A 212 -0.56 -27.00 -17.29
C GLU A 212 0.76 -26.24 -17.43
N PRO A 213 1.09 -25.62 -18.59
CA PRO A 213 2.27 -24.75 -18.71
C PRO A 213 2.23 -23.58 -17.75
N GLY A 214 1.05 -23.00 -17.52
CA GLY A 214 0.88 -21.95 -16.51
C GLY A 214 1.21 -22.44 -15.09
N LEU A 215 0.66 -23.56 -14.66
CA LEU A 215 0.98 -24.17 -13.36
C LEU A 215 2.48 -24.46 -13.20
N ARG A 216 3.12 -24.99 -14.27
CA ARG A 216 4.56 -25.23 -14.28
C ARG A 216 5.35 -23.93 -14.13
N ALA A 217 4.96 -22.87 -14.85
CA ALA A 217 5.63 -21.57 -14.77
C ALA A 217 5.57 -21.00 -13.34
N PHE A 218 4.43 -21.06 -12.67
CA PHE A 218 4.29 -20.64 -11.28
C PHE A 218 5.09 -21.52 -10.31
N ALA A 219 5.09 -22.83 -10.50
CA ALA A 219 5.87 -23.77 -9.67
C ALA A 219 7.37 -23.50 -9.80
N GLN A 220 7.88 -23.45 -11.03
CA GLN A 220 9.28 -23.17 -11.31
C GLN A 220 9.74 -21.81 -10.79
N TRP A 221 8.89 -20.80 -10.91
CA TRP A 221 9.15 -19.46 -10.39
C TRP A 221 9.34 -19.46 -8.88
N THR A 222 8.41 -20.08 -8.13
CA THR A 222 8.52 -20.14 -6.66
C THR A 222 9.66 -21.04 -6.23
N ASP A 223 9.93 -22.14 -6.93
CA ASP A 223 11.08 -23.01 -6.66
C ASP A 223 12.41 -22.31 -6.88
N ALA A 224 12.52 -21.52 -7.95
CA ALA A 224 13.73 -20.75 -8.23
C ALA A 224 14.01 -19.75 -7.09
N ILE A 225 12.99 -19.04 -6.64
CA ILE A 225 13.10 -18.08 -5.52
C ILE A 225 13.48 -18.81 -4.21
N GLU A 226 12.86 -19.92 -3.92
CA GLU A 226 13.16 -20.73 -2.73
C GLU A 226 14.61 -21.23 -2.76
N LYS A 227 15.12 -21.59 -3.93
CA LYS A 227 16.52 -21.99 -4.16
C LYS A 227 17.50 -20.81 -4.16
N GLY A 228 17.01 -19.58 -3.94
CA GLY A 228 17.83 -18.39 -3.79
C GLY A 228 17.98 -17.52 -5.04
N ALA A 229 17.16 -17.74 -6.09
CA ALA A 229 17.16 -16.83 -7.22
C ALA A 229 16.75 -15.41 -6.78
N LEU A 230 17.47 -14.42 -7.27
CA LEU A 230 17.25 -13.01 -6.98
C LEU A 230 16.85 -12.26 -8.26
N PRO A 231 16.07 -11.18 -8.14
CA PRO A 231 15.81 -10.30 -9.27
C PRO A 231 17.11 -9.84 -9.94
N PHE A 232 17.16 -9.91 -11.27
CA PHE A 232 18.35 -9.58 -12.06
C PHE A 232 18.58 -8.06 -12.20
N ALA A 233 17.62 -7.25 -11.78
CA ALA A 233 17.74 -5.80 -11.74
C ALA A 233 17.51 -5.29 -10.32
N ARG A 234 18.21 -4.21 -9.97
CA ARG A 234 18.01 -3.49 -8.72
C ARG A 234 17.16 -2.26 -8.98
N PRO A 235 16.13 -1.98 -8.14
CA PRO A 235 15.40 -0.73 -8.25
C PRO A 235 16.30 0.45 -7.88
N GLU A 236 16.14 1.53 -8.62
CA GLU A 236 16.79 2.79 -8.28
C GLU A 236 16.09 3.47 -7.10
N ARG A 237 16.86 4.12 -6.24
CA ARG A 237 16.30 4.98 -5.19
C ARG A 237 15.53 6.16 -5.80
N PRO A 238 14.46 6.65 -5.16
CA PRO A 238 13.73 7.81 -5.62
C PRO A 238 14.63 9.00 -5.93
N LYS A 239 14.35 9.69 -7.05
CA LYS A 239 15.09 10.86 -7.53
C LYS A 239 14.12 11.98 -7.95
N GLY A 240 14.59 13.22 -7.95
CA GLY A 240 13.81 14.35 -8.43
C GLY A 240 12.44 14.48 -7.76
N ALA A 241 11.39 14.64 -8.54
CA ALA A 241 10.02 14.84 -8.05
C ALA A 241 9.52 13.69 -7.15
N ALA A 242 10.02 12.46 -7.31
CA ALA A 242 9.65 11.33 -6.45
C ALA A 242 10.10 11.50 -5.00
N ARG A 243 11.03 12.40 -4.71
CA ARG A 243 11.44 12.74 -3.34
C ARG A 243 10.49 13.71 -2.63
N ASN A 244 9.63 14.38 -3.37
CA ASN A 244 8.65 15.34 -2.83
C ASN A 244 7.30 14.69 -2.51
N LEU A 245 7.24 13.35 -2.47
CA LEU A 245 6.02 12.62 -2.16
C LEU A 245 5.86 12.44 -0.66
N VAL A 246 4.63 12.68 -0.18
CA VAL A 246 4.17 12.28 1.14
C VAL A 246 3.13 11.18 0.95
N VAL A 247 3.41 10.00 1.45
CA VAL A 247 2.49 8.85 1.37
C VAL A 247 1.86 8.65 2.73
N THR A 248 0.53 8.55 2.77
CA THR A 248 -0.20 8.17 3.98
C THR A 248 -0.85 6.82 3.79
N VAL A 249 -0.69 5.96 4.77
CA VAL A 249 -1.23 4.59 4.78
C VAL A 249 -2.13 4.42 5.98
N TRP A 250 -3.33 3.89 5.76
CA TRP A 250 -4.27 3.48 6.80
C TRP A 250 -4.61 2.01 6.63
N ASP A 251 -4.73 1.29 7.75
CA ASP A 251 -5.42 0.00 7.73
C ASP A 251 -6.91 0.25 7.84
N TRP A 252 -7.68 -0.26 6.89
CA TRP A 252 -9.13 -0.21 6.92
C TRP A 252 -9.74 -1.48 6.34
N SER A 253 -10.98 -1.80 6.76
CA SER A 253 -11.60 -3.10 6.47
C SER A 253 -10.91 -4.28 7.18
N GLN A 254 -10.86 -5.45 6.58
CA GLN A 254 -10.32 -6.67 7.16
C GLN A 254 -9.22 -7.26 6.27
N SER A 255 -8.27 -7.96 6.89
CA SER A 255 -7.12 -8.54 6.18
C SER A 255 -7.45 -9.75 5.30
N THR A 256 -8.65 -10.30 5.42
CA THR A 256 -9.07 -11.56 4.78
C THR A 256 -9.70 -11.39 3.42
N TYR A 257 -9.98 -10.17 2.98
CA TYR A 257 -10.55 -9.91 1.67
C TYR A 257 -10.06 -8.60 1.05
N TYR A 258 -10.18 -8.54 -0.26
CA TYR A 258 -9.83 -7.34 -1.01
C TYR A 258 -10.83 -6.23 -0.79
N LEU A 259 -10.29 -5.03 -0.71
CA LEU A 259 -11.05 -3.81 -0.74
C LEU A 259 -10.78 -3.12 -2.06
N GLN A 260 -11.81 -2.98 -2.86
CA GLN A 260 -11.80 -2.11 -4.04
C GLN A 260 -12.37 -0.77 -3.64
N ASP A 261 -11.63 0.29 -3.90
CA ASP A 261 -12.04 1.65 -3.64
C ASP A 261 -12.22 2.42 -4.94
N LEU A 262 -13.14 3.33 -4.93
CA LEU A 262 -13.32 4.30 -6.00
C LEU A 262 -13.25 5.69 -5.40
N VAL A 263 -12.13 6.37 -5.62
CA VAL A 263 -12.02 7.78 -5.25
C VAL A 263 -12.53 8.63 -6.41
N ALA A 264 -13.69 9.23 -6.23
CA ALA A 264 -14.24 10.17 -7.18
C ALA A 264 -13.64 11.56 -6.93
N THR A 265 -12.82 12.05 -7.86
CA THR A 265 -12.34 13.43 -7.88
C THR A 265 -12.79 14.11 -9.18
N ASP A 266 -12.98 15.42 -9.12
CA ASP A 266 -13.20 16.20 -10.34
C ASP A 266 -11.85 16.53 -10.96
N ARG A 267 -11.58 16.05 -12.16
CA ARG A 267 -10.32 16.35 -12.89
C ARG A 267 -10.14 17.82 -13.21
N ARG A 268 -11.23 18.57 -13.26
CA ARG A 268 -11.20 20.03 -13.54
C ARG A 268 -10.90 20.83 -12.29
N ASP A 269 -11.28 20.32 -11.13
CA ASP A 269 -10.99 20.91 -9.83
C ASP A 269 -10.61 19.81 -8.82
N PRO A 270 -9.31 19.53 -8.64
CA PRO A 270 -8.84 18.48 -7.75
C PRO A 270 -9.11 18.75 -6.27
N ARG A 271 -9.61 19.94 -5.91
CA ARG A 271 -10.01 20.28 -4.53
C ARG A 271 -11.38 19.72 -4.20
N VAL A 272 -12.19 19.38 -5.20
CA VAL A 272 -13.49 18.76 -4.97
C VAL A 272 -13.28 17.40 -4.33
N ASN A 273 -13.83 17.23 -3.14
CA ASN A 273 -13.71 16.02 -2.32
C ASN A 273 -12.27 15.57 -1.99
N ALA A 274 -11.31 16.50 -2.06
CA ALA A 274 -9.88 16.19 -1.82
C ALA A 274 -9.59 15.52 -0.46
N ASN A 275 -10.43 15.76 0.54
CA ASN A 275 -10.35 15.16 1.88
C ASN A 275 -11.68 14.50 2.29
N GLY A 276 -12.48 14.09 1.33
CA GLY A 276 -13.74 13.39 1.58
C GLY A 276 -13.51 11.95 2.07
N ARG A 277 -14.57 11.38 2.61
CA ARG A 277 -14.57 9.97 2.99
C ARG A 277 -14.40 9.09 1.76
N VAL A 278 -13.65 8.00 1.93
CA VAL A 278 -13.46 6.96 0.92
C VAL A 278 -14.34 5.77 1.28
N PHE A 279 -15.17 5.35 0.34
CA PHE A 279 -16.05 4.20 0.50
C PHE A 279 -15.47 3.03 -0.29
N GLY A 280 -15.25 1.91 0.38
CA GLY A 280 -14.71 0.71 -0.23
C GLY A 280 -15.78 -0.32 -0.53
N SER A 281 -15.52 -1.16 -1.51
CA SER A 281 -16.29 -2.36 -1.77
C SER A 281 -15.47 -3.56 -1.40
N ALA A 282 -15.88 -4.27 -0.35
CA ALA A 282 -15.23 -5.51 0.04
C ALA A 282 -15.69 -6.61 -0.91
N GLU A 283 -14.75 -7.15 -1.68
CA GLU A 283 -15.06 -8.17 -2.68
C GLU A 283 -15.43 -9.48 -1.98
N MET A 284 -16.61 -9.98 -2.33
CA MET A 284 -17.10 -11.34 -2.13
C MET A 284 -17.47 -11.80 -0.72
N SER A 285 -17.45 -11.00 0.34
CA SER A 285 -17.49 -11.64 1.64
C SER A 285 -18.26 -10.96 2.76
N THR A 286 -18.83 -9.77 2.52
CA THR A 286 -19.47 -9.05 3.61
C THR A 286 -20.62 -8.16 3.16
N ASP A 287 -21.59 -7.98 4.03
CA ASP A 287 -22.66 -6.99 3.88
C ASP A 287 -22.22 -5.58 4.30
N LEU A 288 -20.94 -5.39 4.65
CA LEU A 288 -20.41 -4.13 5.09
C LEU A 288 -19.78 -3.36 3.93
N VAL A 289 -20.07 -2.06 3.89
CA VAL A 289 -19.35 -1.08 3.08
C VAL A 289 -18.37 -0.36 4.02
N PRO A 290 -17.06 -0.66 3.96
CA PRO A 290 -16.08 0.01 4.79
C PRO A 290 -15.90 1.46 4.34
N ILE A 291 -15.63 2.33 5.31
CA ILE A 291 -15.46 3.76 5.12
C ILE A 291 -14.17 4.20 5.81
N LEU A 292 -13.30 4.88 5.07
CA LEU A 292 -12.15 5.59 5.61
C LEU A 292 -12.46 7.09 5.67
N ASP A 293 -12.23 7.70 6.82
CA ASP A 293 -12.23 9.16 7.00
C ASP A 293 -10.79 9.67 7.12
N PRO A 294 -10.20 10.22 6.04
CA PRO A 294 -8.81 10.68 6.05
C PRO A 294 -8.55 11.87 6.98
N LYS A 295 -9.58 12.67 7.30
CA LYS A 295 -9.44 13.80 8.23
C LYS A 295 -9.39 13.34 9.67
N ALA A 296 -10.25 12.38 10.02
CA ALA A 296 -10.32 11.84 11.37
C ALA A 296 -9.30 10.71 11.60
N ASN A 297 -8.60 10.26 10.57
CA ASN A 297 -7.74 9.07 10.61
C ASN A 297 -8.48 7.87 11.26
N SER A 298 -9.70 7.63 10.81
CA SER A 298 -10.59 6.64 11.40
C SER A 298 -11.27 5.81 10.33
N THR A 299 -11.67 4.61 10.71
CA THR A 299 -12.44 3.70 9.88
C THR A 299 -13.79 3.41 10.51
N SER A 300 -14.78 3.18 9.67
CA SER A 300 -16.12 2.75 10.06
C SER A 300 -16.69 1.85 8.97
N ALA A 301 -17.90 1.34 9.17
CA ALA A 301 -18.62 0.61 8.14
C ALA A 301 -20.10 0.88 8.24
N VAL A 302 -20.82 0.76 7.12
CA VAL A 302 -22.27 0.73 7.06
C VAL A 302 -22.72 -0.62 6.52
N VAL A 303 -23.84 -1.11 7.05
CA VAL A 303 -24.45 -2.35 6.55
C VAL A 303 -25.15 -2.04 5.23
N HIS A 304 -24.86 -2.86 4.21
CA HIS A 304 -25.58 -2.75 2.94
C HIS A 304 -27.06 -3.12 3.14
N PRO A 305 -28.01 -2.22 2.88
CA PRO A 305 -29.42 -2.51 3.10
C PRO A 305 -29.93 -3.53 2.08
N VAL A 306 -30.45 -4.64 2.56
CA VAL A 306 -31.11 -5.67 1.75
C VAL A 306 -32.56 -5.81 2.17
N ARG A 307 -33.41 -6.28 1.24
CA ARG A 307 -34.84 -6.45 1.49
C ARG A 307 -35.11 -7.47 2.61
N ASP A 308 -34.34 -8.53 2.67
CA ASP A 308 -34.42 -9.54 3.73
C ASP A 308 -33.13 -9.63 4.53
N PRO A 309 -33.00 -8.87 5.62
CA PRO A 309 -31.78 -8.84 6.42
C PRO A 309 -31.51 -10.14 7.19
N ARG A 310 -32.45 -11.10 7.19
CA ARG A 310 -32.26 -12.42 7.82
C ARG A 310 -31.54 -13.40 6.91
N THR A 311 -31.44 -13.11 5.61
CA THR A 311 -30.70 -13.94 4.66
C THR A 311 -29.24 -13.49 4.62
N PRO A 312 -28.28 -14.24 5.17
CA PRO A 312 -26.88 -13.85 5.14
C PRO A 312 -26.36 -13.93 3.71
N SER A 313 -25.74 -12.84 3.23
CA SER A 313 -25.04 -12.81 1.94
C SER A 313 -23.57 -13.15 2.08
N THR A 314 -23.05 -13.17 3.30
CA THR A 314 -21.66 -13.53 3.58
C THR A 314 -21.39 -14.99 3.23
N ARG A 315 -20.45 -15.22 2.33
CA ARG A 315 -19.99 -16.57 2.04
C ARG A 315 -19.19 -17.11 3.22
N SER A 316 -19.44 -18.35 3.61
CA SER A 316 -18.52 -19.06 4.50
C SER A 316 -17.20 -19.27 3.77
N ASP A 317 -16.11 -18.73 4.32
CA ASP A 317 -14.78 -19.06 3.86
C ASP A 317 -14.52 -20.55 4.18
N PRO A 318 -14.09 -21.38 3.21
CA PRO A 318 -13.74 -22.77 3.47
C PRO A 318 -12.56 -22.92 4.45
N PHE A 319 -11.81 -21.85 4.68
CA PHE A 319 -10.73 -21.82 5.69
C PHE A 319 -11.15 -21.20 7.02
N GLY A 320 -12.45 -20.87 7.18
CA GLY A 320 -12.97 -20.22 8.38
C GLY A 320 -12.56 -18.75 8.51
N PRO A 321 -13.08 -18.05 9.51
CA PRO A 321 -12.57 -16.75 9.87
C PRO A 321 -11.14 -16.95 10.40
N SER A 322 -10.19 -16.31 9.74
CA SER A 322 -8.79 -16.27 10.16
C SER A 322 -8.62 -15.42 11.41
#